data_0f3a3bc7b92b973034dcbad3e5f1486b
#
_entry.id   0f3a3bc7b92b973034dcbad3e5f1486b
#
_cell.length_a   1.000
_cell.length_b   1.000
_cell.length_c   1.000
_cell.angle_alpha   90.00
_cell.angle_beta   90.00
_cell.angle_gamma   90.00
#
_symmetry.space_group_name_H-M   'P 1'
#
loop_
_entity.id
_entity.type
_entity.pdbx_description
1 polymer ?
#
loop_
_entity_poly.entity_id
_entity_poly.type
_entity_poly.pdbx_seq_one_letter_code
_entity_poly.pdbx_strand_id
1 'polypeptide(L)'
;MNNKKVQLIVMNAMIGAAYAVLTILISPIAYGAVQMRLTEIIVLLACYNKKFIPGLTIGCLLANLASPMGLYDICFGTAATLIACLGMYYVKNVFAGALIGGVVNGLIVGLELYLALELPFMINAFYVFIGECIVLIIGAFLFKCLEKNKTLMDKYILE
;
A
#
# COMPACT_ATOMS: atom_id res chain seq x y z
N MET A 1 27.71 1.41 -13.78
CA MET A 1 26.44 1.88 -13.18
C MET A 1 26.75 2.29 -11.74
N ASN A 2 26.28 3.46 -11.27
CA ASN A 2 26.67 3.95 -9.93
C ASN A 2 26.07 3.00 -8.86
N ASN A 3 26.88 2.52 -7.92
CA ASN A 3 26.47 1.55 -6.88
C ASN A 3 25.18 1.96 -6.13
N LYS A 4 24.97 3.25 -5.90
CA LYS A 4 23.75 3.77 -5.27
C LYS A 4 22.49 3.54 -6.11
N LYS A 5 22.56 3.66 -7.44
CA LYS A 5 21.43 3.38 -8.34
C LYS A 5 21.07 1.90 -8.34
N VAL A 6 22.07 1.02 -8.35
CA VAL A 6 21.86 -0.44 -8.28
C VAL A 6 21.19 -0.82 -6.96
N GLN A 7 21.68 -0.30 -5.85
CA GLN A 7 21.09 -0.55 -4.53
C GLN A 7 19.63 -0.12 -4.46
N LEU A 8 19.29 1.05 -5.02
CA LEU A 8 17.92 1.53 -5.06
C LEU A 8 16.99 0.62 -5.89
N ILE A 9 17.45 0.15 -7.05
CA ILE A 9 16.70 -0.78 -7.90
C ILE A 9 16.46 -2.09 -7.17
N VAL A 10 17.52 -2.66 -6.57
CA VAL A 10 17.41 -3.91 -5.81
C VAL A 10 16.44 -3.78 -4.64
N MET A 11 16.51 -2.67 -3.90
CA MET A 11 15.63 -2.43 -2.76
C MET A 11 14.16 -2.30 -3.19
N ASN A 12 13.87 -1.56 -4.27
CA ASN A 12 12.53 -1.48 -4.83
C ASN A 12 12.03 -2.83 -5.35
N ALA A 13 12.89 -3.62 -5.98
CA ALA A 13 12.55 -4.97 -6.43
C ALA A 13 12.21 -5.89 -5.25
N MET A 14 12.97 -5.83 -4.17
CA MET A 14 12.69 -6.61 -2.96
C MET A 14 11.38 -6.19 -2.29
N ILE A 15 11.13 -4.89 -2.16
CA ILE A 15 9.88 -4.37 -1.59
C ILE A 15 8.69 -4.79 -2.46
N GLY A 16 8.78 -4.61 -3.77
CA GLY A 16 7.72 -5.01 -4.70
C GLY A 16 7.45 -6.51 -4.69
N ALA A 17 8.50 -7.33 -4.66
CA ALA A 17 8.37 -8.78 -4.56
C ALA A 17 7.74 -9.20 -3.23
N ALA A 18 8.19 -8.63 -2.10
CA ALA A 18 7.61 -8.90 -0.78
C ALA A 18 6.12 -8.52 -0.73
N TYR A 19 5.77 -7.34 -1.24
CA TYR A 19 4.38 -6.89 -1.34
C TYR A 19 3.54 -7.88 -2.14
N ALA A 20 3.97 -8.22 -3.37
CA ALA A 20 3.22 -9.11 -4.25
C ALA A 20 3.04 -10.51 -3.65
N VAL A 21 4.13 -11.13 -3.19
CA VAL A 21 4.10 -12.48 -2.63
C VAL A 21 3.21 -12.54 -1.39
N LEU A 22 3.36 -11.62 -0.45
CA LEU A 22 2.55 -11.59 0.76
C LEU A 22 1.06 -11.37 0.44
N THR A 23 0.73 -10.47 -0.50
CA THR A 23 -0.66 -10.25 -0.91
C THR A 23 -1.27 -11.50 -1.53
N ILE A 24 -0.54 -12.18 -2.40
CA ILE A 24 -1.01 -13.42 -3.05
C ILE A 24 -1.19 -14.55 -2.04
N LEU A 25 -0.28 -14.69 -1.06
CA LEU A 25 -0.38 -15.71 -0.02
C LEU A 25 -1.62 -15.56 0.87
N ILE A 26 -2.06 -14.32 1.11
CA ILE A 26 -3.25 -14.02 1.91
C ILE A 26 -4.46 -13.62 1.05
N SER A 27 -4.47 -14.04 -0.22
CA SER A 27 -5.46 -13.66 -1.24
C SER A 27 -6.92 -13.74 -0.79
N PRO A 28 -7.39 -14.75 -0.02
CA PRO A 28 -8.79 -14.82 0.40
C PRO A 28 -9.22 -13.64 1.28
N ILE A 29 -8.28 -13.03 2.02
CA ILE A 29 -8.53 -11.86 2.87
C ILE A 29 -8.25 -10.57 2.12
N ALA A 30 -7.22 -10.58 1.28
CA ALA A 30 -6.75 -9.41 0.53
C ALA A 30 -7.74 -8.95 -0.57
N TYR A 31 -8.48 -9.89 -1.17
CA TYR A 31 -9.45 -9.62 -2.23
C TYR A 31 -10.91 -9.87 -1.80
N GLY A 32 -11.18 -9.91 -0.50
CA GLY A 32 -12.53 -10.03 0.04
C GLY A 32 -13.31 -8.71 0.00
N ALA A 33 -14.60 -8.74 0.37
CA ALA A 33 -15.48 -7.57 0.37
C ALA A 33 -14.99 -6.40 1.25
N VAL A 34 -14.23 -6.68 2.29
CA VAL A 34 -13.62 -5.66 3.18
C VAL A 34 -12.21 -5.29 2.72
N GLN A 35 -11.61 -6.06 1.81
CA GLN A 35 -10.28 -5.86 1.22
C GLN A 35 -9.18 -5.50 2.25
N MET A 36 -9.04 -6.30 3.30
CA MET A 36 -7.99 -6.09 4.30
C MET A 36 -6.63 -6.57 3.76
N ARG A 37 -5.90 -5.70 3.10
CA ARG A 37 -4.56 -5.99 2.57
C ARG A 37 -3.51 -5.72 3.65
N LEU A 38 -3.08 -6.75 4.39
CA LEU A 38 -2.01 -6.59 5.41
C LEU A 38 -0.72 -6.01 4.84
N THR A 39 -0.49 -6.18 3.55
CA THR A 39 0.67 -5.62 2.83
C THR A 39 0.64 -4.10 2.72
N GLU A 40 -0.50 -3.45 2.93
CA GLU A 40 -0.60 -1.98 2.99
C GLU A 40 0.23 -1.39 4.15
N ILE A 41 0.57 -2.19 5.17
CA ILE A 41 1.54 -1.78 6.19
C ILE A 41 2.86 -1.30 5.54
N ILE A 42 3.33 -1.99 4.50
CA ILE A 42 4.58 -1.67 3.81
C ILE A 42 4.47 -0.34 3.05
N VAL A 43 3.26 0.04 2.62
CA VAL A 43 3.02 1.30 1.87
C VAL A 43 3.37 2.53 2.72
N LEU A 44 3.33 2.43 4.05
CA LEU A 44 3.76 3.50 4.95
C LEU A 44 5.24 3.89 4.81
N LEU A 45 6.08 3.07 4.15
CA LEU A 45 7.43 3.46 3.76
C LEU A 45 7.44 4.75 2.91
N ALA A 46 6.38 5.02 2.16
CA ALA A 46 6.23 6.24 1.39
C ALA A 46 6.22 7.51 2.27
N CYS A 47 5.78 7.44 3.54
CA CYS A 47 5.86 8.56 4.48
C CYS A 47 7.30 9.02 4.74
N TYR A 48 8.25 8.11 4.65
CA TYR A 48 9.66 8.37 4.94
C TYR A 48 10.46 8.76 3.70
N ASN A 49 10.25 8.05 2.58
CA ASN A 49 11.07 8.30 1.41
C ASN A 49 10.33 7.94 0.10
N LYS A 50 10.23 8.93 -0.80
CA LYS A 50 9.62 8.76 -2.13
C LYS A 50 10.31 7.71 -3.01
N LYS A 51 11.56 7.35 -2.70
CA LYS A 51 12.32 6.34 -3.45
C LYS A 51 11.66 4.97 -3.43
N PHE A 52 10.79 4.68 -2.46
CA PHE A 52 10.09 3.40 -2.33
C PHE A 52 8.78 3.35 -3.13
N ILE A 53 8.23 4.49 -3.54
CA ILE A 53 6.95 4.55 -4.26
C ILE A 53 6.94 3.65 -5.50
N PRO A 54 7.97 3.63 -6.37
CA PRO A 54 7.97 2.75 -7.54
C PRO A 54 7.88 1.27 -7.17
N GLY A 55 8.64 0.82 -6.16
CA GLY A 55 8.61 -0.57 -5.71
C GLY A 55 7.26 -0.98 -5.15
N LEU A 56 6.64 -0.12 -4.32
CA LEU A 56 5.32 -0.34 -3.75
C LEU A 56 4.24 -0.42 -4.83
N THR A 57 4.26 0.52 -5.79
CA THR A 57 3.29 0.55 -6.89
C THR A 57 3.43 -0.66 -7.81
N ILE A 58 4.66 -1.03 -8.19
CA ILE A 58 4.91 -2.23 -9.01
C ILE A 58 4.53 -3.50 -8.23
N GLY A 59 4.82 -3.55 -6.94
CA GLY A 59 4.42 -4.68 -6.09
C GLY A 59 2.90 -4.86 -6.04
N CYS A 60 2.16 -3.76 -5.88
CA CYS A 60 0.70 -3.77 -5.94
C CYS A 60 0.19 -4.19 -7.32
N LEU A 61 0.78 -3.68 -8.40
CA LEU A 61 0.45 -4.08 -9.77
C LEU A 61 0.62 -5.58 -9.96
N LEU A 62 1.75 -6.14 -9.54
CA LEU A 62 2.02 -7.58 -9.64
C LEU A 62 1.06 -8.43 -8.80
N ALA A 63 0.71 -7.96 -7.59
CA ALA A 63 -0.30 -8.61 -6.77
C ALA A 63 -1.67 -8.62 -7.45
N ASN A 64 -2.06 -7.50 -8.04
CA ASN A 64 -3.35 -7.34 -8.70
C ASN A 64 -3.48 -8.17 -9.99
N LEU A 65 -2.37 -8.61 -10.62
CA LEU A 65 -2.42 -9.58 -11.71
C LEU A 65 -2.99 -10.94 -11.28
N ALA A 66 -2.89 -11.28 -10.01
CA ALA A 66 -3.44 -12.52 -9.44
C ALA A 66 -4.86 -12.34 -8.85
N SER A 67 -5.43 -11.14 -8.95
CA SER A 67 -6.76 -10.85 -8.42
C SER A 67 -7.87 -11.49 -9.24
N PRO A 68 -8.96 -11.97 -8.57
CA PRO A 68 -10.14 -12.46 -9.26
C PRO A 68 -10.90 -11.36 -10.03
N MET A 69 -10.74 -10.08 -9.69
CA MET A 69 -11.39 -8.96 -10.39
C MET A 69 -10.61 -8.48 -11.64
N GLY A 70 -9.42 -9.04 -11.88
CA GLY A 70 -8.68 -8.84 -13.12
C GLY A 70 -8.32 -7.38 -13.40
N LEU A 71 -8.75 -6.86 -14.56
CA LEU A 71 -8.38 -5.51 -15.00
C LEU A 71 -8.86 -4.39 -14.06
N TYR A 72 -9.93 -4.58 -13.33
CA TYR A 72 -10.41 -3.59 -12.37
C TYR A 72 -9.40 -3.38 -11.24
N ASP A 73 -8.96 -4.45 -10.57
CA ASP A 73 -7.93 -4.35 -9.52
C ASP A 73 -6.59 -3.84 -10.07
N ILE A 74 -6.22 -4.25 -11.29
CA ILE A 74 -5.00 -3.75 -11.95
C ILE A 74 -5.05 -2.22 -12.10
N CYS A 75 -6.16 -1.67 -12.56
CA CYS A 75 -6.28 -0.24 -12.78
C CYS A 75 -6.57 0.54 -11.49
N PHE A 76 -7.65 0.20 -10.79
CA PHE A 76 -8.11 0.94 -9.63
C PHE A 76 -7.24 0.70 -8.40
N GLY A 77 -6.94 -0.55 -8.05
CA GLY A 77 -6.13 -0.90 -6.90
C GLY A 77 -4.70 -0.35 -7.01
N THR A 78 -4.08 -0.45 -8.19
CA THR A 78 -2.74 0.09 -8.41
C THR A 78 -2.74 1.62 -8.40
N ALA A 79 -3.75 2.27 -8.99
CA ALA A 79 -3.90 3.72 -8.94
C ALA A 79 -4.13 4.21 -7.50
N ALA A 80 -4.95 3.51 -6.72
CA ALA A 80 -5.19 3.80 -5.31
C ALA A 80 -3.89 3.78 -4.50
N THR A 81 -3.10 2.71 -4.64
CA THR A 81 -1.79 2.59 -3.96
C THR A 81 -0.84 3.71 -4.36
N LEU A 82 -0.75 4.04 -5.65
CA LEU A 82 0.11 5.13 -6.12
C LEU A 82 -0.31 6.48 -5.52
N ILE A 83 -1.60 6.81 -5.58
CA ILE A 83 -2.14 8.08 -5.06
C ILE A 83 -1.97 8.14 -3.54
N ALA A 84 -2.24 7.04 -2.82
CA ALA A 84 -2.01 6.95 -1.38
C ALA A 84 -0.54 7.19 -1.03
N CYS A 85 0.39 6.52 -1.72
CA CYS A 85 1.83 6.72 -1.52
C CYS A 85 2.26 8.17 -1.73
N LEU A 86 1.76 8.83 -2.77
CA LEU A 86 2.05 10.24 -3.02
C LEU A 86 1.53 11.13 -1.89
N GLY A 87 0.28 10.93 -1.47
CA GLY A 87 -0.29 11.65 -0.33
C GLY A 87 0.50 11.44 0.97
N MET A 88 0.87 10.20 1.27
CA MET A 88 1.69 9.83 2.42
C MET A 88 3.06 10.54 2.42
N TYR A 89 3.70 10.60 1.26
CA TYR A 89 4.98 11.27 1.10
C TYR A 89 4.90 12.78 1.42
N TYR A 90 3.82 13.45 1.02
CA TYR A 90 3.65 14.88 1.30
C TYR A 90 3.41 15.16 2.79
N VAL A 91 2.66 14.29 3.46
CA VAL A 91 2.31 14.50 4.89
C VAL A 91 3.45 14.13 5.84
N LYS A 92 4.31 13.17 5.48
CA LYS A 92 5.49 12.73 6.26
C LYS A 92 5.17 12.35 7.72
N ASN A 93 3.96 11.89 7.97
CA ASN A 93 3.50 11.42 9.27
C ASN A 93 2.76 10.11 9.09
N VAL A 94 3.19 9.05 9.76
CA VAL A 94 2.66 7.70 9.54
C VAL A 94 1.19 7.56 9.93
N PHE A 95 0.71 8.28 10.97
CA PHE A 95 -0.70 8.23 11.36
C PHE A 95 -1.60 9.01 10.39
N ALA A 96 -1.15 10.19 9.97
CA ALA A 96 -1.85 10.94 8.94
C ALA A 96 -1.76 10.21 7.58
N GLY A 97 -0.64 9.55 7.30
CA GLY A 97 -0.49 8.67 6.15
C GLY A 97 -1.46 7.49 6.17
N ALA A 98 -1.66 6.88 7.33
CA ALA A 98 -2.65 5.81 7.52
C ALA A 98 -4.07 6.29 7.18
N LEU A 99 -4.44 7.49 7.63
CA LEU A 99 -5.74 8.08 7.30
C LEU A 99 -5.88 8.37 5.79
N ILE A 100 -4.83 8.92 5.16
CA ILE A 100 -4.81 9.17 3.72
C ILE A 100 -4.96 7.85 2.95
N GLY A 101 -4.22 6.81 3.33
CA GLY A 101 -4.34 5.49 2.72
C GLY A 101 -5.76 4.94 2.81
N GLY A 102 -6.36 4.99 4.00
CA GLY A 102 -7.75 4.57 4.21
C GLY A 102 -8.74 5.35 3.35
N VAL A 103 -8.63 6.69 3.29
CA VAL A 103 -9.53 7.52 2.48
C VAL A 103 -9.37 7.24 0.99
N VAL A 104 -8.14 7.20 0.50
CA VAL A 104 -7.87 6.98 -0.93
C VAL A 104 -8.33 5.59 -1.38
N ASN A 105 -7.97 4.54 -0.61
CA ASN A 105 -8.42 3.18 -0.93
C ASN A 105 -9.94 3.04 -0.77
N GLY A 106 -10.51 3.60 0.29
CA GLY A 106 -11.97 3.61 0.49
C GLY A 106 -12.72 4.17 -0.70
N LEU A 107 -12.30 5.31 -1.22
CA LEU A 107 -12.95 5.96 -2.35
C LEU A 107 -12.70 5.23 -3.69
N ILE A 108 -11.44 4.91 -3.99
CA ILE A 108 -11.06 4.35 -5.31
C ILE A 108 -11.49 2.89 -5.42
N VAL A 109 -11.23 2.08 -4.39
CA VAL A 109 -11.64 0.67 -4.38
C VAL A 109 -13.15 0.54 -4.15
N GLY A 110 -13.77 1.44 -3.38
CA GLY A 110 -15.23 1.51 -3.31
C GLY A 110 -15.88 1.77 -4.67
N LEU A 111 -15.27 2.66 -5.48
CA LEU A 111 -15.71 2.90 -6.85
C LEU A 111 -15.47 1.68 -7.75
N GLU A 112 -14.35 1.00 -7.59
CA GLU A 112 -14.06 -0.24 -8.27
C GLU A 112 -15.14 -1.30 -8.03
N LEU A 113 -15.49 -1.55 -6.75
CA LEU A 113 -16.52 -2.51 -6.36
C LEU A 113 -17.90 -2.15 -6.92
N TYR A 114 -18.21 -0.86 -7.00
CA TYR A 114 -19.43 -0.38 -7.63
C TYR A 114 -19.45 -0.67 -9.14
N LEU A 115 -18.35 -0.43 -9.85
CA LEU A 115 -18.28 -0.62 -11.30
C LEU A 115 -18.13 -2.08 -11.72
N ALA A 116 -17.39 -2.88 -10.93
CA ALA A 116 -17.10 -4.27 -11.26
C ALA A 116 -18.18 -5.25 -10.80
N LEU A 117 -18.81 -4.99 -9.65
CA LEU A 117 -19.71 -5.92 -8.97
C LEU A 117 -21.11 -5.33 -8.74
N GLU A 118 -21.38 -4.11 -9.20
CA GLU A 118 -22.65 -3.37 -9.00
C GLU A 118 -23.04 -3.20 -7.51
N LEU A 119 -22.05 -3.22 -6.62
CA LEU A 119 -22.26 -3.10 -5.18
C LEU A 119 -22.51 -1.63 -4.79
N PRO A 120 -23.30 -1.34 -3.75
CA PRO A 120 -23.57 0.02 -3.30
C PRO A 120 -22.27 0.77 -2.92
N PHE A 121 -21.95 1.85 -3.63
CA PHE A 121 -20.69 2.59 -3.48
C PHE A 121 -20.40 3.01 -2.03
N MET A 122 -21.32 3.73 -1.38
CA MET A 122 -21.09 4.34 -0.08
C MET A 122 -20.80 3.32 1.02
N ILE A 123 -21.50 2.20 1.00
CA ILE A 123 -21.35 1.13 2.00
C ILE A 123 -19.99 0.45 1.81
N ASN A 124 -19.63 0.12 0.58
CA ASN A 124 -18.36 -0.56 0.29
C ASN A 124 -17.17 0.37 0.47
N ALA A 125 -17.26 1.63 0.06
CA ALA A 125 -16.23 2.64 0.34
C ALA A 125 -15.96 2.78 1.83
N PHE A 126 -17.00 2.73 2.66
CA PHE A 126 -16.87 2.79 4.11
C PHE A 126 -16.23 1.51 4.70
N TYR A 127 -16.62 0.33 4.21
CA TYR A 127 -16.01 -0.93 4.66
C TYR A 127 -14.52 -1.01 4.29
N VAL A 128 -14.17 -0.66 3.06
CA VAL A 128 -12.77 -0.61 2.62
C VAL A 128 -11.99 0.42 3.45
N PHE A 129 -12.55 1.63 3.64
CA PHE A 129 -11.94 2.67 4.47
C PHE A 129 -11.61 2.16 5.88
N ILE A 130 -12.56 1.50 6.55
CA ILE A 130 -12.34 0.97 7.90
C ILE A 130 -11.29 -0.14 7.89
N GLY A 131 -11.40 -1.09 6.97
CA GLY A 131 -10.44 -2.19 6.84
C GLY A 131 -9.01 -1.70 6.65
N GLU A 132 -8.82 -0.76 5.73
CA GLU A 132 -7.53 -0.12 5.45
C GLU A 132 -7.02 0.69 6.64
N CYS A 133 -7.87 1.49 7.29
CA CYS A 133 -7.47 2.25 8.47
C CYS A 133 -6.98 1.34 9.59
N ILE A 134 -7.63 0.21 9.85
CA ILE A 134 -7.21 -0.74 10.88
C ILE A 134 -5.80 -1.27 10.56
N VAL A 135 -5.57 -1.74 9.34
CA VAL A 135 -4.28 -2.29 8.89
C VAL A 135 -3.19 -1.22 8.95
N LEU A 136 -3.46 -0.05 8.41
CA LEU A 136 -2.49 1.05 8.35
C LEU A 136 -2.18 1.65 9.72
N ILE A 137 -3.15 1.72 10.65
CA ILE A 137 -2.91 2.17 12.02
C ILE A 137 -2.01 1.17 12.75
N ILE A 138 -2.26 -0.13 12.62
CA ILE A 138 -1.36 -1.17 13.17
C ILE A 138 0.04 -0.98 12.59
N GLY A 139 0.16 -0.77 11.27
CA GLY A 139 1.41 -0.47 10.61
C GLY A 139 2.09 0.79 11.16
N ALA A 140 1.33 1.86 11.38
CA ALA A 140 1.87 3.11 11.93
C ALA A 140 2.47 2.91 13.33
N PHE A 141 1.86 2.10 14.20
CA PHE A 141 2.46 1.73 15.49
C PHE A 141 3.74 0.92 15.32
N LEU A 142 3.77 -0.04 14.38
CA LEU A 142 4.98 -0.82 14.09
C LEU A 142 6.11 0.09 13.60
N PHE A 143 5.84 1.01 12.67
CA PHE A 143 6.84 1.97 12.19
C PHE A 143 7.32 2.90 13.30
N LYS A 144 6.44 3.36 14.20
CA LYS A 144 6.84 4.14 15.39
C LYS A 144 7.74 3.35 16.34
N CYS A 145 7.53 2.04 16.46
CA CYS A 145 8.47 1.20 17.20
C CYS A 145 9.82 1.06 16.48
N LEU A 146 9.82 0.93 15.15
CA LEU A 146 11.04 0.87 14.34
C LEU A 146 11.84 2.18 14.37
N GLU A 147 11.19 3.34 14.44
CA GLU A 147 11.85 4.65 14.57
C GLU A 147 12.78 4.74 15.80
N LYS A 148 12.53 3.94 16.85
CA LYS A 148 13.42 3.89 18.02
C LYS A 148 14.80 3.32 17.69
N ASN A 149 14.89 2.51 16.63
CA ASN A 149 16.16 1.98 16.14
C ASN A 149 16.75 2.88 15.04
N LYS A 150 17.44 3.95 15.47
CA LYS A 150 18.04 4.95 14.56
C LYS A 150 18.94 4.32 13.50
N THR A 151 19.71 3.28 13.86
CA THR A 151 20.64 2.62 12.92
C THR A 151 19.91 2.01 11.73
N LEU A 152 18.76 1.38 11.95
CA LEU A 152 17.94 0.82 10.85
C LEU A 152 17.29 1.93 10.03
N MET A 153 16.75 2.95 10.69
CA MET A 153 16.07 4.04 10.00
C MET A 153 17.03 4.82 9.10
N ASP A 154 18.18 5.25 9.63
CA ASP A 154 19.14 6.06 8.88
C ASP A 154 19.75 5.26 7.72
N LYS A 155 20.12 4.00 7.96
CA LYS A 155 20.82 3.18 6.94
C LYS A 155 19.95 2.70 5.79
N TYR A 156 18.68 2.38 6.03
CA TYR A 156 17.84 1.68 5.04
C TYR A 156 16.61 2.47 4.58
N ILE A 157 16.15 3.43 5.37
CA ILE A 157 14.88 4.12 5.10
C ILE A 157 15.08 5.60 4.76
N LEU A 158 15.98 6.30 5.47
CA LEU A 158 16.15 7.75 5.30
C LEU A 158 17.23 8.13 4.28
N GLU A 159 18.26 7.29 4.05
CA GLU A 159 19.24 7.50 2.97
C GLU A 159 18.63 7.23 1.59
#